data_b8dd8c42f439a272eeeed9222482ef52
#
_entry.id   b8dd8c42f439a272eeeed9222482ef52
#
_cell.length_a   1.000
_cell.length_b   1.000
_cell.length_c   1.000
_cell.angle_alpha   90.00
_cell.angle_beta   90.00
_cell.angle_gamma   90.00
#
_symmetry.space_group_name_H-M   'P 1'
#
loop_
_entity.id
_entity.type
_entity.pdbx_description
1 polymer ?
#
loop_
_entity_poly.entity_id
_entity_poly.type
_entity_poly.pdbx_seq_one_letter_code
_entity_poly.pdbx_strand_id
1 'polypeptide(L)'
;MSDSLPINILEVKNIHKTYARREVVNDVSFSVRGGEIVGILGPNGAGKTTCFYIACGLVRPNKGKVFLNQKSIGHMPIHKRANLGLGYLPQEPSIFRKLSVEDNIMAILELKKTLPAKSRKNRLEELLNEFNIEHIRHIKGITLSGGERRRVEIARALAMEPKFILLDEPFAGIDPISVVDIQDIIYQLRDKGIGVLITDHNYREMLDTCDHSYVLNTGEIIASGNKETILANAEVKKVYLGESVGG
;
A
#
# COMPACT_ATOMS: atom_id res chain seq x y z
N MET A 1 -29.32 10.39 14.56
CA MET A 1 -28.93 9.24 13.72
C MET A 1 -27.68 9.67 12.99
N SER A 2 -26.50 9.18 13.38
CA SER A 2 -25.24 9.47 12.68
C SER A 2 -25.26 8.67 11.39
N ASP A 3 -25.44 9.33 10.25
CA ASP A 3 -25.17 8.74 8.95
C ASP A 3 -23.65 8.43 8.90
N SER A 4 -23.28 7.24 9.34
CA SER A 4 -21.94 6.73 9.09
C SER A 4 -21.82 6.54 7.58
N LEU A 5 -20.96 7.34 6.94
CA LEU A 5 -20.62 7.17 5.54
C LEU A 5 -20.27 5.69 5.29
N PRO A 6 -20.73 5.09 4.18
CA PRO A 6 -20.43 3.69 3.90
C PRO A 6 -18.93 3.47 3.89
N ILE A 7 -18.46 2.57 4.75
CA ILE A 7 -17.04 2.22 4.84
C ILE A 7 -16.60 1.64 3.49
N ASN A 8 -15.60 2.26 2.86
CA ASN A 8 -15.01 1.69 1.65
C ASN A 8 -14.37 0.33 1.97
N ILE A 9 -14.46 -0.63 1.06
CA ILE A 9 -13.83 -1.94 1.20
C ILE A 9 -13.22 -2.43 -0.11
N LEU A 10 -11.97 -2.87 -0.03
CA LEU A 10 -11.26 -3.61 -1.08
C LEU A 10 -11.24 -5.08 -0.67
N GLU A 11 -11.77 -5.97 -1.49
CA GLU A 11 -11.85 -7.41 -1.21
C GLU A 11 -11.19 -8.21 -2.32
N VAL A 12 -10.39 -9.17 -1.93
CA VAL A 12 -9.81 -10.21 -2.79
C VAL A 12 -10.37 -11.55 -2.32
N LYS A 13 -11.03 -12.30 -3.22
CA LYS A 13 -11.77 -13.52 -2.86
C LYS A 13 -11.34 -14.72 -3.69
N ASN A 14 -10.89 -15.76 -3.00
CA ASN A 14 -10.57 -17.10 -3.52
C ASN A 14 -9.68 -17.02 -4.77
N ILE A 15 -8.62 -16.21 -4.70
CA ILE A 15 -7.71 -16.04 -5.83
C ILE A 15 -6.76 -17.22 -5.94
N HIS A 16 -6.53 -17.65 -7.19
CA HIS A 16 -5.52 -18.63 -7.58
C HIS A 16 -4.62 -18.03 -8.64
N LYS A 17 -3.34 -18.35 -8.59
CA LYS A 17 -2.37 -17.97 -9.62
C LYS A 17 -1.32 -19.03 -9.83
N THR A 18 -1.18 -19.41 -11.10
CA THR A 18 -0.17 -20.37 -11.57
C THR A 18 0.73 -19.68 -12.60
N TYR A 19 2.05 -19.84 -12.48
CA TYR A 19 3.05 -19.46 -13.46
C TYR A 19 3.74 -20.73 -13.96
N ALA A 20 3.75 -20.97 -15.27
CA ALA A 20 4.42 -22.10 -15.95
C ALA A 20 4.03 -23.44 -15.35
N ARG A 21 3.34 -23.90 -14.63
CA ARG A 21 2.96 -25.15 -13.91
C ARG A 21 3.13 -25.08 -12.39
N ARG A 22 3.69 -23.97 -11.85
CA ARG A 22 3.80 -23.80 -10.41
C ARG A 22 2.63 -22.93 -9.92
N GLU A 23 1.79 -23.47 -9.08
CA GLU A 23 0.79 -22.68 -8.35
C GLU A 23 1.50 -21.89 -7.26
N VAL A 24 1.40 -20.55 -7.34
CA VAL A 24 2.06 -19.63 -6.40
C VAL A 24 1.07 -18.95 -5.46
N VAL A 25 -0.22 -19.02 -5.77
CA VAL A 25 -1.33 -18.58 -4.94
C VAL A 25 -2.45 -19.59 -5.07
N ASN A 26 -2.91 -20.13 -3.95
CA ASN A 26 -3.94 -21.15 -3.84
C ASN A 26 -5.01 -20.71 -2.83
N ASP A 27 -6.21 -20.43 -3.32
CA ASP A 27 -7.40 -20.06 -2.54
C ASP A 27 -7.22 -18.93 -1.52
N VAL A 28 -6.47 -17.88 -1.88
CA VAL A 28 -6.19 -16.75 -0.99
C VAL A 28 -7.34 -15.75 -1.01
N SER A 29 -7.78 -15.33 0.19
CA SER A 29 -8.80 -14.30 0.39
C SER A 29 -8.35 -13.33 1.47
N PHE A 30 -8.46 -12.02 1.21
CA PHE A 30 -8.19 -10.95 2.18
C PHE A 30 -8.99 -9.71 1.86
N SER A 31 -9.09 -8.81 2.83
CA SER A 31 -9.78 -7.53 2.64
C SER A 31 -9.07 -6.39 3.36
N VAL A 32 -9.34 -5.16 2.89
CA VAL A 32 -8.89 -3.91 3.51
C VAL A 32 -10.08 -2.98 3.59
N ARG A 33 -10.33 -2.40 4.75
CA ARG A 33 -11.36 -1.38 4.94
C ARG A 33 -10.77 0.02 4.89
N GLY A 34 -11.59 1.01 4.55
CA GLY A 34 -11.19 2.41 4.71
C GLY A 34 -10.87 2.70 6.19
N GLY A 35 -9.73 3.36 6.43
CA GLY A 35 -9.25 3.61 7.80
C GLY A 35 -8.64 2.38 8.50
N GLU A 36 -8.16 1.40 7.74
CA GLU A 36 -7.49 0.20 8.25
C GLU A 36 -6.14 0.02 7.57
N ILE A 37 -5.11 -0.38 8.32
CA ILE A 37 -3.80 -0.78 7.81
C ILE A 37 -3.71 -2.30 7.82
N VAL A 38 -3.59 -2.91 6.64
CA VAL A 38 -3.52 -4.36 6.48
C VAL A 38 -2.18 -4.77 5.90
N GLY A 39 -1.54 -5.78 6.52
CA GLY A 39 -0.28 -6.35 6.09
C GLY A 39 -0.44 -7.70 5.39
N ILE A 40 0.35 -7.93 4.32
CA ILE A 40 0.57 -9.27 3.76
C ILE A 40 2.00 -9.69 4.08
N LEU A 41 2.14 -10.70 4.94
CA LEU A 41 3.40 -11.19 5.50
C LEU A 41 3.70 -12.61 4.99
N GLY A 42 4.92 -13.06 5.21
CA GLY A 42 5.35 -14.43 4.92
C GLY A 42 6.77 -14.51 4.36
N PRO A 43 7.36 -15.69 4.26
CA PRO A 43 8.71 -15.89 3.74
C PRO A 43 8.83 -15.54 2.24
N ASN A 44 10.07 -15.53 1.75
CA ASN A 44 10.32 -15.33 0.32
C ASN A 44 9.71 -16.48 -0.49
N GLY A 45 9.02 -16.13 -1.59
CA GLY A 45 8.33 -17.11 -2.42
C GLY A 45 6.95 -17.57 -1.90
N ALA A 46 6.46 -17.03 -0.79
CA ALA A 46 5.14 -17.37 -0.23
C ALA A 46 3.94 -16.92 -1.07
N GLY A 47 4.14 -16.05 -2.08
CA GLY A 47 3.06 -15.55 -2.93
C GLY A 47 2.60 -14.12 -2.61
N LYS A 48 3.22 -13.43 -1.62
CA LYS A 48 2.86 -12.06 -1.18
C LYS A 48 2.74 -11.08 -2.34
N THR A 49 3.83 -10.89 -3.08
CA THR A 49 3.90 -9.94 -4.20
C THR A 49 2.85 -10.27 -5.29
N THR A 50 2.59 -11.57 -5.52
CA THR A 50 1.55 -11.98 -6.49
C THR A 50 0.16 -11.60 -6.01
N CYS A 51 -0.18 -11.85 -4.73
CA CYS A 51 -1.46 -11.44 -4.14
C CYS A 51 -1.63 -9.92 -4.18
N PHE A 52 -0.60 -9.21 -3.80
CA PHE A 52 -0.55 -7.74 -3.82
C PHE A 52 -0.74 -7.21 -5.26
N TYR A 53 -0.04 -7.74 -6.26
CA TYR A 53 -0.17 -7.33 -7.66
C TYR A 53 -1.53 -7.68 -8.26
N ILE A 54 -2.18 -8.75 -7.78
CA ILE A 54 -3.57 -9.04 -8.15
C ILE A 54 -4.51 -7.95 -7.58
N ALA A 55 -4.31 -7.52 -6.33
CA ALA A 55 -5.07 -6.42 -5.74
C ALA A 55 -4.83 -5.09 -6.48
N CYS A 56 -3.59 -4.80 -6.90
CA CYS A 56 -3.24 -3.62 -7.71
C CYS A 56 -3.85 -3.64 -9.13
N GLY A 57 -4.03 -4.83 -9.72
CA GLY A 57 -4.42 -4.98 -11.13
C GLY A 57 -3.23 -5.03 -12.10
N LEU A 58 -2.04 -5.31 -11.59
CA LEU A 58 -0.83 -5.59 -12.38
C LEU A 58 -0.81 -7.03 -12.87
N VAL A 59 -1.37 -7.95 -12.09
CA VAL A 59 -1.48 -9.37 -12.42
C VAL A 59 -2.95 -9.78 -12.41
N ARG A 60 -3.37 -10.61 -13.38
CA ARG A 60 -4.70 -11.23 -13.40
C ARG A 60 -4.64 -12.58 -12.68
N PRO A 61 -5.56 -12.88 -11.76
CA PRO A 61 -5.68 -14.21 -11.18
C PRO A 61 -6.17 -15.21 -12.23
N ASN A 62 -5.87 -16.50 -12.06
CA ASN A 62 -6.43 -17.57 -12.87
C ASN A 62 -7.87 -17.88 -12.44
N LYS A 63 -8.15 -17.80 -11.12
CA LYS A 63 -9.49 -17.94 -10.51
C LYS A 63 -9.65 -16.89 -9.42
N GLY A 64 -10.87 -16.71 -8.94
CA GLY A 64 -11.20 -15.75 -7.90
C GLY A 64 -11.57 -14.38 -8.45
N LYS A 65 -11.82 -13.44 -7.54
CA LYS A 65 -12.36 -12.10 -7.88
C LYS A 65 -11.75 -11.02 -7.00
N VAL A 66 -11.69 -9.80 -7.53
CA VAL A 66 -11.32 -8.59 -6.78
C VAL A 66 -12.48 -7.61 -6.85
N PHE A 67 -12.88 -7.08 -5.71
CA PHE A 67 -13.98 -6.12 -5.60
C PHE A 67 -13.51 -4.83 -4.93
N LEU A 68 -14.09 -3.73 -5.36
CA LEU A 68 -14.01 -2.44 -4.69
C LEU A 68 -15.44 -1.96 -4.44
N ASN A 69 -15.84 -1.84 -3.17
CA ASN A 69 -17.21 -1.50 -2.78
C ASN A 69 -18.25 -2.35 -3.51
N GLN A 70 -18.12 -3.68 -3.45
CA GLN A 70 -18.98 -4.68 -4.12
C GLN A 70 -18.88 -4.68 -5.66
N LYS A 71 -18.23 -3.70 -6.29
CA LYS A 71 -18.01 -3.68 -7.74
C LYS A 71 -16.84 -4.56 -8.12
N SER A 72 -17.06 -5.54 -9.00
CA SER A 72 -15.97 -6.38 -9.51
C SER A 72 -15.00 -5.56 -10.37
N ILE A 73 -13.72 -5.58 -10.00
CA ILE A 73 -12.63 -4.88 -10.68
C ILE A 73 -11.53 -5.83 -11.19
N GLY A 74 -11.70 -7.13 -11.03
CA GLY A 74 -10.67 -8.14 -11.35
C GLY A 74 -10.14 -8.07 -12.79
N HIS A 75 -10.96 -7.66 -13.75
CA HIS A 75 -10.60 -7.48 -15.18
C HIS A 75 -10.01 -6.09 -15.49
N MET A 76 -10.07 -5.15 -14.54
CA MET A 76 -9.61 -3.78 -14.77
C MET A 76 -8.10 -3.66 -14.58
N PRO A 77 -7.37 -3.06 -15.53
CA PRO A 77 -5.96 -2.75 -15.35
C PRO A 77 -5.77 -1.60 -14.35
N ILE A 78 -4.54 -1.48 -13.83
CA ILE A 78 -4.17 -0.55 -12.74
C ILE A 78 -4.67 0.89 -12.96
N HIS A 79 -4.53 1.46 -14.17
CA HIS A 79 -4.96 2.84 -14.44
C HIS A 79 -6.48 3.04 -14.30
N LYS A 80 -7.30 2.02 -14.61
CA LYS A 80 -8.75 2.07 -14.37
C LYS A 80 -9.09 1.94 -12.89
N ARG A 81 -8.32 1.14 -12.14
CA ARG A 81 -8.47 1.04 -10.69
C ARG A 81 -8.05 2.34 -10.00
N ALA A 82 -7.01 3.02 -10.49
CA ALA A 82 -6.60 4.33 -10.01
C ALA A 82 -7.73 5.37 -10.10
N ASN A 83 -8.48 5.39 -11.21
CA ASN A 83 -9.66 6.26 -11.38
C ASN A 83 -10.82 5.91 -10.42
N LEU A 84 -10.83 4.73 -9.83
CA LEU A 84 -11.78 4.32 -8.80
C LEU A 84 -11.31 4.64 -7.38
N GLY A 85 -10.10 5.20 -7.23
CA GLY A 85 -9.51 5.57 -5.95
C GLY A 85 -8.54 4.53 -5.37
N LEU A 86 -7.89 3.69 -6.20
CA LEU A 86 -6.88 2.73 -5.77
C LEU A 86 -5.48 3.27 -6.12
N GLY A 87 -4.79 3.88 -5.14
CA GLY A 87 -3.40 4.31 -5.29
C GLY A 87 -2.43 3.15 -5.19
N TYR A 88 -1.31 3.21 -5.91
CA TYR A 88 -0.22 2.23 -5.84
C TYR A 88 1.12 2.92 -5.76
N LEU A 89 1.94 2.53 -4.80
CA LEU A 89 3.30 2.99 -4.61
C LEU A 89 4.26 1.80 -4.73
N PRO A 90 5.04 1.70 -5.81
CA PRO A 90 5.95 0.59 -6.04
C PRO A 90 7.16 0.62 -5.09
N GLN A 91 7.85 -0.52 -4.98
CA GLN A 91 9.16 -0.63 -4.31
C GLN A 91 10.22 0.22 -5.01
N GLU A 92 10.27 0.15 -6.34
CA GLU A 92 11.19 0.94 -7.16
C GLU A 92 10.82 2.43 -7.13
N PRO A 93 11.82 3.34 -7.09
CA PRO A 93 11.57 4.77 -7.09
C PRO A 93 10.73 5.21 -8.29
N SER A 94 9.55 5.78 -8.00
CA SER A 94 8.58 6.22 -9.02
C SER A 94 8.65 7.71 -9.32
N ILE A 95 9.52 8.47 -8.60
CA ILE A 95 9.64 9.92 -8.75
C ILE A 95 10.11 10.34 -10.15
N PHE A 96 9.56 11.42 -10.68
CA PHE A 96 10.05 12.04 -11.91
C PHE A 96 11.37 12.77 -11.63
N ARG A 97 12.47 12.08 -11.85
CA ARG A 97 13.83 12.47 -11.41
C ARG A 97 14.28 13.86 -11.87
N LYS A 98 13.82 14.32 -13.05
CA LYS A 98 14.19 15.61 -13.64
C LYS A 98 13.28 16.77 -13.23
N LEU A 99 12.12 16.48 -12.65
CA LEU A 99 11.17 17.48 -12.16
C LEU A 99 11.50 17.87 -10.71
N SER A 100 11.11 19.09 -10.34
CA SER A 100 11.11 19.53 -8.94
C SER A 100 10.09 18.76 -8.10
N VAL A 101 10.14 18.89 -6.78
CA VAL A 101 9.13 18.30 -5.88
C VAL A 101 7.73 18.82 -6.21
N GLU A 102 7.58 20.16 -6.35
CA GLU A 102 6.29 20.74 -6.70
C GLU A 102 5.79 20.28 -8.07
N ASP A 103 6.67 20.18 -9.08
CA ASP A 103 6.29 19.72 -10.41
C ASP A 103 5.89 18.23 -10.41
N ASN A 104 6.51 17.41 -9.57
CA ASN A 104 6.14 16.01 -9.38
C ASN A 104 4.69 15.86 -8.89
N ILE A 105 4.27 16.70 -7.95
CA ILE A 105 2.91 16.69 -7.39
C ILE A 105 1.94 17.35 -8.38
N MET A 106 2.33 18.50 -8.93
CA MET A 106 1.50 19.27 -9.87
C MET A 106 1.16 18.45 -11.13
N ALA A 107 2.11 17.67 -11.66
CA ALA A 107 1.88 16.82 -12.83
C ALA A 107 0.73 15.83 -12.63
N ILE A 108 0.55 15.33 -11.39
CA ILE A 108 -0.58 14.45 -11.05
C ILE A 108 -1.87 15.22 -10.85
N LEU A 109 -1.82 16.39 -10.19
CA LEU A 109 -2.98 17.26 -10.02
C LEU A 109 -3.57 17.72 -11.37
N GLU A 110 -2.74 17.91 -12.39
CA GLU A 110 -3.15 18.30 -13.74
C GLU A 110 -3.91 17.19 -14.49
N LEU A 111 -3.75 15.92 -14.08
CA LEU A 111 -4.56 14.82 -14.63
C LEU A 111 -6.04 14.93 -14.23
N LYS A 112 -6.35 15.62 -13.12
CA LYS A 112 -7.72 15.97 -12.72
C LYS A 112 -8.24 17.16 -13.54
N LYS A 113 -8.63 16.93 -14.79
CA LYS A 113 -9.08 17.98 -15.72
C LYS A 113 -10.25 18.82 -15.19
N THR A 114 -11.07 18.27 -14.31
CA THR A 114 -12.20 18.96 -13.67
C THR A 114 -11.78 19.89 -12.54
N LEU A 115 -10.53 19.81 -12.05
CA LEU A 115 -10.06 20.63 -10.94
C LEU A 115 -9.53 21.98 -11.47
N PRO A 116 -10.11 23.13 -11.04
CA PRO A 116 -9.64 24.48 -11.47
C PRO A 116 -8.16 24.70 -11.07
N ALA A 117 -7.45 25.54 -11.85
CA ALA A 117 -6.03 25.83 -11.60
C ALA A 117 -5.77 26.38 -10.18
N LYS A 118 -6.67 27.24 -9.65
CA LYS A 118 -6.57 27.74 -8.26
C LYS A 118 -6.67 26.61 -7.23
N SER A 119 -7.62 25.68 -7.44
CA SER A 119 -7.78 24.53 -6.52
C SER A 119 -6.60 23.57 -6.59
N ARG A 120 -5.98 23.38 -7.78
CA ARG A 120 -4.74 22.60 -7.91
C ARG A 120 -3.59 23.22 -7.12
N LYS A 121 -3.42 24.55 -7.19
CA LYS A 121 -2.39 25.25 -6.40
C LYS A 121 -2.64 25.12 -4.90
N ASN A 122 -3.87 25.31 -4.45
CA ASN A 122 -4.20 25.12 -3.03
C ASN A 122 -3.88 23.70 -2.58
N ARG A 123 -4.29 22.69 -3.37
CA ARG A 123 -4.00 21.29 -3.05
C ARG A 123 -2.51 20.95 -3.04
N LEU A 124 -1.72 21.57 -3.91
CA LEU A 124 -0.27 21.47 -3.89
C LEU A 124 0.31 21.99 -2.57
N GLU A 125 -0.08 23.21 -2.15
CA GLU A 125 0.39 23.79 -0.88
C GLU A 125 0.00 22.94 0.33
N GLU A 126 -1.24 22.41 0.34
CA GLU A 126 -1.67 21.47 1.39
C GLU A 126 -0.77 20.25 1.45
N LEU A 127 -0.48 19.60 0.31
CA LEU A 127 0.35 18.41 0.26
C LEU A 127 1.81 18.70 0.63
N LEU A 128 2.38 19.83 0.21
CA LEU A 128 3.74 20.23 0.57
C LEU A 128 3.88 20.40 2.09
N ASN A 129 2.90 21.06 2.73
CA ASN A 129 2.88 21.27 4.17
C ASN A 129 2.61 19.96 4.94
N GLU A 130 1.61 19.18 4.52
CA GLU A 130 1.20 17.94 5.16
C GLU A 130 2.35 16.93 5.26
N PHE A 131 3.18 16.83 4.20
CA PHE A 131 4.31 15.91 4.14
C PHE A 131 5.64 16.54 4.56
N ASN A 132 5.61 17.80 5.05
CA ASN A 132 6.81 18.54 5.47
C ASN A 132 7.90 18.56 4.40
N ILE A 133 7.51 18.84 3.15
CA ILE A 133 8.39 18.88 1.97
C ILE A 133 8.41 20.26 1.28
N GLU A 134 7.84 21.29 1.92
CA GLU A 134 7.83 22.65 1.37
C GLU A 134 9.24 23.21 1.20
N HIS A 135 10.13 22.96 2.17
CA HIS A 135 11.52 23.45 2.17
C HIS A 135 12.36 22.89 1.03
N ILE A 136 11.93 21.77 0.40
CA ILE A 136 12.58 21.14 -0.76
C ILE A 136 11.77 21.30 -2.05
N ARG A 137 10.73 22.13 -2.08
CA ARG A 137 9.77 22.23 -3.20
C ARG A 137 10.41 22.43 -4.57
N HIS A 138 11.52 23.19 -4.65
CA HIS A 138 12.23 23.46 -5.90
C HIS A 138 13.40 22.49 -6.18
N ILE A 139 13.66 21.55 -5.28
CA ILE A 139 14.71 20.56 -5.43
C ILE A 139 14.26 19.48 -6.44
N LYS A 140 15.18 19.06 -7.31
CA LYS A 140 14.90 18.00 -8.30
C LYS A 140 14.85 16.62 -7.65
N GLY A 141 13.94 15.78 -8.09
CA GLY A 141 13.74 14.43 -7.57
C GLY A 141 14.99 13.55 -7.55
N ILE A 142 15.93 13.78 -8.46
CA ILE A 142 17.19 13.01 -8.52
C ILE A 142 18.13 13.23 -7.32
N THR A 143 18.02 14.38 -6.63
CA THR A 143 18.90 14.78 -5.53
C THR A 143 18.33 14.50 -4.14
N LEU A 144 17.08 14.03 -4.07
CA LEU A 144 16.43 13.75 -2.81
C LEU A 144 17.02 12.52 -2.10
N SER A 145 17.12 12.59 -0.78
CA SER A 145 17.39 11.43 0.09
C SER A 145 16.29 10.38 -0.05
N GLY A 146 16.53 9.17 0.48
CA GLY A 146 15.54 8.08 0.45
C GLY A 146 14.22 8.47 1.12
N GLY A 147 14.28 9.02 2.33
CA GLY A 147 13.11 9.47 3.09
C GLY A 147 12.36 10.62 2.42
N GLU A 148 13.07 11.69 2.00
CA GLU A 148 12.46 12.82 1.27
C GLU A 148 11.74 12.34 0.01
N ARG A 149 12.42 11.50 -0.78
CA ARG A 149 11.84 10.91 -1.99
C ARG A 149 10.55 10.15 -1.69
N ARG A 150 10.54 9.32 -0.64
CA ARG A 150 9.36 8.53 -0.25
C ARG A 150 8.20 9.41 0.17
N ARG A 151 8.46 10.48 0.94
CA ARG A 151 7.43 11.47 1.28
C ARG A 151 6.82 12.13 0.04
N VAL A 152 7.64 12.54 -0.92
CA VAL A 152 7.18 13.13 -2.19
C VAL A 152 6.36 12.13 -3.01
N GLU A 153 6.77 10.87 -3.08
CA GLU A 153 6.03 9.81 -3.78
C GLU A 153 4.65 9.55 -3.17
N ILE A 154 4.56 9.54 -1.84
CA ILE A 154 3.28 9.39 -1.12
C ILE A 154 2.41 10.63 -1.33
N ALA A 155 2.95 11.84 -1.18
CA ALA A 155 2.23 13.09 -1.44
C ALA A 155 1.66 13.13 -2.87
N ARG A 156 2.46 12.69 -3.83
CA ARG A 156 2.05 12.55 -5.23
C ARG A 156 0.91 11.54 -5.42
N ALA A 157 0.96 10.39 -4.74
CA ALA A 157 -0.11 9.40 -4.80
C ALA A 157 -1.42 9.97 -4.21
N LEU A 158 -1.33 10.78 -3.15
CA LEU A 158 -2.47 11.42 -2.50
C LEU A 158 -3.07 12.58 -3.32
N ALA A 159 -2.35 13.11 -4.29
CA ALA A 159 -2.90 14.15 -5.19
C ALA A 159 -4.16 13.67 -5.94
N MET A 160 -4.33 12.34 -6.12
CA MET A 160 -5.53 11.75 -6.72
C MET A 160 -6.66 11.47 -5.72
N GLU A 161 -6.48 11.78 -4.42
CA GLU A 161 -7.45 11.52 -3.34
C GLU A 161 -7.91 10.04 -3.34
N PRO A 162 -6.99 9.08 -3.18
CA PRO A 162 -7.33 7.67 -3.20
C PRO A 162 -8.17 7.28 -1.98
N LYS A 163 -9.03 6.27 -2.15
CA LYS A 163 -9.74 5.59 -1.07
C LYS A 163 -8.90 4.50 -0.42
N PHE A 164 -7.98 3.94 -1.20
CA PHE A 164 -7.00 2.95 -0.78
C PHE A 164 -5.65 3.29 -1.36
N ILE A 165 -4.60 3.00 -0.60
CA ILE A 165 -3.22 3.07 -1.07
C ILE A 165 -2.53 1.72 -0.82
N LEU A 166 -1.88 1.21 -1.85
CA LEU A 166 -1.15 -0.05 -1.80
C LEU A 166 0.34 0.26 -1.84
N LEU A 167 1.06 -0.12 -0.78
CA LEU A 167 2.48 0.17 -0.56
C LEU A 167 3.30 -1.11 -0.71
N ASP A 168 4.13 -1.17 -1.74
CA ASP A 168 5.02 -2.30 -2.00
C ASP A 168 6.38 -2.04 -1.37
N GLU A 169 6.72 -2.81 -0.34
CA GLU A 169 7.95 -2.71 0.45
C GLU A 169 8.31 -1.26 0.87
N PRO A 170 7.42 -0.56 1.61
CA PRO A 170 7.62 0.85 1.96
C PRO A 170 8.83 1.10 2.87
N PHE A 171 9.30 0.10 3.62
CA PHE A 171 10.41 0.19 4.55
C PHE A 171 11.74 -0.28 3.96
N ALA A 172 11.75 -0.80 2.72
CA ALA A 172 12.93 -1.35 2.11
C ALA A 172 13.97 -0.26 1.76
N GLY A 173 15.21 -0.47 2.19
CA GLY A 173 16.35 0.39 1.81
C GLY A 173 16.31 1.80 2.38
N ILE A 174 15.57 2.04 3.46
CA ILE A 174 15.56 3.29 4.21
C ILE A 174 16.18 3.10 5.61
N ASP A 175 16.72 4.17 6.16
CA ASP A 175 17.33 4.15 7.49
C ASP A 175 16.26 4.06 8.60
N PRO A 176 16.62 3.59 9.82
CA PRO A 176 15.65 3.39 10.91
C PRO A 176 14.87 4.64 11.31
N ILE A 177 15.47 5.84 11.23
CA ILE A 177 14.79 7.09 11.56
C ILE A 177 13.71 7.38 10.53
N SER A 178 14.05 7.21 9.25
CA SER A 178 13.11 7.38 8.15
C SER A 178 11.97 6.33 8.16
N VAL A 179 12.19 5.14 8.73
CA VAL A 179 11.12 4.13 8.92
C VAL A 179 10.01 4.71 9.82
N VAL A 180 10.37 5.32 10.96
CA VAL A 180 9.39 5.94 11.88
C VAL A 180 8.59 7.03 11.16
N ASP A 181 9.25 7.88 10.38
CA ASP A 181 8.58 8.91 9.59
C ASP A 181 7.56 8.33 8.59
N ILE A 182 7.89 7.21 7.96
CA ILE A 182 6.97 6.54 7.02
C ILE A 182 5.81 5.87 7.76
N GLN A 183 6.06 5.28 8.95
CA GLN A 183 5.00 4.75 9.80
C GLN A 183 4.01 5.84 10.21
N ASP A 184 4.50 7.01 10.63
CA ASP A 184 3.66 8.16 10.98
C ASP A 184 2.79 8.62 9.80
N ILE A 185 3.35 8.64 8.60
CA ILE A 185 2.58 8.94 7.39
C ILE A 185 1.49 7.88 7.16
N ILE A 186 1.80 6.60 7.31
CA ILE A 186 0.84 5.50 7.15
C ILE A 186 -0.31 5.63 8.17
N TYR A 187 -0.01 5.99 9.43
CA TYR A 187 -1.03 6.25 10.44
C TYR A 187 -1.90 7.46 10.08
N GLN A 188 -1.30 8.55 9.57
CA GLN A 188 -2.06 9.70 9.08
C GLN A 188 -3.01 9.33 7.92
N LEU A 189 -2.61 8.44 7.02
CA LEU A 189 -3.47 7.95 5.94
C LEU A 189 -4.67 7.19 6.49
N ARG A 190 -4.45 6.27 7.44
CA ARG A 190 -5.51 5.55 8.15
C ARG A 190 -6.49 6.50 8.81
N ASP A 191 -5.98 7.48 9.56
CA ASP A 191 -6.79 8.43 10.33
C ASP A 191 -7.64 9.35 9.42
N LYS A 192 -7.23 9.50 8.15
CA LYS A 192 -8.03 10.16 7.08
C LYS A 192 -9.07 9.23 6.45
N GLY A 193 -9.22 8.01 6.95
CA GLY A 193 -10.16 7.03 6.41
C GLY A 193 -9.69 6.32 5.14
N ILE A 194 -8.40 6.45 4.77
CA ILE A 194 -7.80 5.74 3.64
C ILE A 194 -7.43 4.33 4.10
N GLY A 195 -7.87 3.29 3.37
CA GLY A 195 -7.42 1.93 3.61
C GLY A 195 -6.01 1.74 3.06
N VAL A 196 -5.13 1.11 3.84
CA VAL A 196 -3.73 0.89 3.46
C VAL A 196 -3.45 -0.61 3.38
N LEU A 197 -2.92 -1.08 2.24
CA LEU A 197 -2.41 -2.44 2.08
C LEU A 197 -0.89 -2.38 1.94
N ILE A 198 -0.18 -3.13 2.78
CA ILE A 198 1.28 -3.14 2.80
C ILE A 198 1.79 -4.56 2.57
N THR A 199 2.87 -4.71 1.80
CA THR A 199 3.72 -5.90 1.80
C THR A 199 5.16 -5.47 2.04
N ASP A 200 5.85 -6.17 2.94
CA ASP A 200 7.27 -5.93 3.22
C ASP A 200 7.91 -7.25 3.69
N HIS A 201 9.23 -7.32 3.64
CA HIS A 201 10.00 -8.43 4.18
C HIS A 201 10.39 -8.23 5.65
N ASN A 202 10.31 -6.99 6.17
CA ASN A 202 10.56 -6.68 7.57
C ASN A 202 9.31 -6.92 8.41
N TYR A 203 9.19 -8.14 8.96
CA TYR A 203 8.00 -8.54 9.71
C TYR A 203 7.78 -7.73 10.99
N ARG A 204 8.86 -7.24 11.65
CA ARG A 204 8.75 -6.46 12.88
C ARG A 204 8.04 -5.14 12.62
N GLU A 205 8.56 -4.36 11.69
CA GLU A 205 7.97 -3.08 11.28
C GLU A 205 6.53 -3.27 10.79
N MET A 206 6.27 -4.35 10.05
CA MET A 206 4.93 -4.68 9.56
C MET A 206 3.95 -4.95 10.70
N LEU A 207 4.34 -5.81 11.67
CA LEU A 207 3.48 -6.15 12.81
C LEU A 207 3.25 -4.96 13.75
N ASP A 208 4.20 -4.01 13.82
CA ASP A 208 4.07 -2.80 14.61
C ASP A 208 3.17 -1.75 13.93
N THR A 209 3.10 -1.78 12.59
CA THR A 209 2.37 -0.78 11.80
C THR A 209 0.93 -1.22 11.49
N CYS A 210 0.70 -2.52 11.25
CA CYS A 210 -0.58 -3.02 10.74
C CYS A 210 -1.60 -3.29 11.85
N ASP A 211 -2.84 -2.84 11.64
CA ASP A 211 -3.98 -3.17 12.50
C ASP A 211 -4.35 -4.66 12.35
N HIS A 212 -4.20 -5.21 11.14
CA HIS A 212 -4.47 -6.59 10.79
C HIS A 212 -3.45 -7.12 9.79
N SER A 213 -3.06 -8.38 9.93
CA SER A 213 -2.09 -9.03 9.04
C SER A 213 -2.56 -10.39 8.56
N TYR A 214 -2.26 -10.71 7.30
CA TYR A 214 -2.40 -12.04 6.73
C TYR A 214 -1.01 -12.63 6.49
N VAL A 215 -0.73 -13.81 7.04
CA VAL A 215 0.55 -14.50 6.85
C VAL A 215 0.38 -15.58 5.80
N LEU A 216 1.13 -15.45 4.71
CA LEU A 216 1.17 -16.43 3.63
C LEU A 216 2.35 -17.38 3.81
N ASN A 217 2.12 -18.65 3.48
CA ASN A 217 3.16 -19.66 3.28
C ASN A 217 2.77 -20.54 2.10
N THR A 218 3.69 -20.80 1.17
CA THR A 218 3.49 -21.68 -0.01
C THR A 218 2.20 -21.41 -0.79
N GLY A 219 1.79 -20.14 -0.90
CA GLY A 219 0.61 -19.72 -1.65
C GLY A 219 -0.71 -19.74 -0.91
N GLU A 220 -0.73 -20.07 0.38
CA GLU A 220 -1.91 -20.13 1.23
C GLU A 220 -1.79 -19.21 2.44
N ILE A 221 -2.92 -18.78 3.01
CA ILE A 221 -2.94 -18.04 4.29
C ILE A 221 -2.91 -19.06 5.43
N ILE A 222 -1.84 -19.02 6.24
CA ILE A 222 -1.67 -19.87 7.41
C ILE A 222 -2.12 -19.22 8.73
N ALA A 223 -2.20 -17.89 8.75
CA ALA A 223 -2.69 -17.13 9.90
C ALA A 223 -3.22 -15.77 9.48
N SER A 224 -4.17 -15.23 10.24
CA SER A 224 -4.60 -13.83 10.11
C SER A 224 -5.06 -13.29 11.46
N GLY A 225 -4.82 -11.99 11.68
CA GLY A 225 -5.18 -11.32 12.93
C GLY A 225 -4.30 -10.10 13.21
N ASN A 226 -4.41 -9.58 14.42
CA ASN A 226 -3.55 -8.55 14.94
C ASN A 226 -2.15 -9.09 15.32
N LYS A 227 -1.24 -8.23 15.74
CA LYS A 227 0.13 -8.57 16.11
C LYS A 227 0.19 -9.71 17.13
N GLU A 228 -0.61 -9.65 18.20
CA GLU A 228 -0.63 -10.63 19.27
C GLU A 228 -1.06 -12.01 18.73
N THR A 229 -2.10 -12.07 17.91
CA THR A 229 -2.60 -13.30 17.28
C THR A 229 -1.53 -13.93 16.38
N ILE A 230 -0.85 -13.13 15.57
CA ILE A 230 0.20 -13.61 14.66
C ILE A 230 1.41 -14.14 15.46
N LEU A 231 1.86 -13.40 16.48
CA LEU A 231 2.99 -13.80 17.31
C LEU A 231 2.69 -15.04 18.20
N ALA A 232 1.43 -15.29 18.54
CA ALA A 232 1.01 -16.47 19.29
C ALA A 232 0.93 -17.75 18.43
N ASN A 233 0.81 -17.62 17.11
CA ASN A 233 0.59 -18.74 16.20
C ASN A 233 1.85 -19.62 16.06
N ALA A 234 1.74 -20.90 16.40
CA ALA A 234 2.84 -21.86 16.40
C ALA A 234 3.39 -22.13 14.98
N GLU A 235 2.53 -22.18 13.98
CA GLU A 235 2.93 -22.40 12.60
C GLU A 235 3.71 -21.20 12.05
N VAL A 236 3.25 -19.97 12.32
CA VAL A 236 3.96 -18.74 11.95
C VAL A 236 5.34 -18.68 12.61
N LYS A 237 5.46 -19.01 13.90
CA LYS A 237 6.75 -19.11 14.59
C LYS A 237 7.69 -20.07 13.87
N LYS A 238 7.22 -21.26 13.54
CA LYS A 238 8.02 -22.31 12.91
C LYS A 238 8.50 -21.92 11.49
N VAL A 239 7.63 -21.33 10.66
CA VAL A 239 7.92 -21.16 9.23
C VAL A 239 8.41 -19.76 8.86
N TYR A 240 8.19 -18.75 9.71
CA TYR A 240 8.47 -17.35 9.35
C TYR A 240 9.28 -16.58 10.38
N LEU A 241 8.96 -16.71 11.68
CA LEU A 241 9.63 -15.92 12.72
C LEU A 241 10.94 -16.53 13.23
N GLY A 242 11.10 -17.85 13.08
CA GLY A 242 12.19 -18.62 13.70
C GLY A 242 11.96 -18.86 15.20
N GLU A 243 12.65 -19.88 15.78
CA GLU A 243 12.47 -20.27 17.18
C GLU A 243 12.97 -19.23 18.21
N SER A 244 13.61 -18.15 17.78
CA SER A 244 14.24 -17.15 18.65
C SER A 244 13.34 -15.98 19.07
N VAL A 245 12.04 -15.98 18.76
CA VAL A 245 11.10 -14.91 19.16
C VAL A 245 10.26 -15.40 20.34
N GLY A 246 10.89 -15.53 21.50
CA GLY A 246 10.24 -15.99 22.75
C GLY A 246 11.14 -15.84 23.96
N GLY A 247 11.81 -14.69 24.08
CA GLY A 247 12.59 -14.34 25.27
C GLY A 247 12.33 -12.88 25.62
#